data_f7ffb7a62001d8c5d0e28008d95bc97a
#
_entry.id   f7ffb7a62001d8c5d0e28008d95bc97a
#
_cell.length_a   1.000
_cell.length_b   1.000
_cell.length_c   1.000
_cell.angle_alpha   90.00
_cell.angle_beta   90.00
_cell.angle_gamma   90.00
#
_symmetry.space_group_name_H-M   'P 1'
#
loop_
_entity.id
_entity.type
_entity.pdbx_description
1 polymer ?
#
loop_
_entity_poly.entity_id
_entity_poly.type
_entity_poly.pdbx_seq_one_letter_code
_entity_poly.pdbx_strand_id
1 'polypeptide(L)'
;MNEIRTIDYHTGGEPLRIITEGLPDIEGSTVLEKRRFMSEHLDQYRRFLMWEPRGHADMYGAVLLEPCTPDGHVGVLFLHNEGYSTMCGHGIIALVTAGIEHGLFGFDDPGEIRIDAPAGRITAKAHFDSAGAVESVSFLNVPSFVLEPHFSVEVDGQTVEGCIAFGGAFYAYVNAESFGFELTPDESAAVIQKGQAIKEAVNACHDIQHPEGDEDLNFLYGTIFVRESERPGHSRNACVFAQSELDRSPTGTGVSGRAAIHHARGEIGTGQELVIDSIIGSTFRVRCVETVSYTHLTLPTMI
;
A
#
# COMPACT_ATOMS: atom_id res chain seq x y z
N MET A 1 -7.88 -32.58 -0.75
CA MET A 1 -7.24 -31.27 -0.55
C MET A 1 -7.19 -30.65 -1.92
N ASN A 2 -7.79 -29.49 -2.11
CA ASN A 2 -7.77 -28.85 -3.43
C ASN A 2 -6.36 -28.35 -3.70
N GLU A 3 -5.93 -28.43 -4.93
CA GLU A 3 -4.69 -27.80 -5.41
C GLU A 3 -4.91 -26.27 -5.41
N ILE A 4 -3.96 -25.52 -4.86
CA ILE A 4 -3.93 -24.06 -4.96
C ILE A 4 -2.72 -23.68 -5.82
N ARG A 5 -2.93 -22.84 -6.82
CA ARG A 5 -1.87 -22.35 -7.70
C ARG A 5 -1.51 -20.92 -7.36
N THR A 6 -0.21 -20.67 -7.33
CA THR A 6 0.33 -19.33 -7.03
C THR A 6 1.48 -19.01 -7.97
N ILE A 7 1.68 -17.72 -8.19
CA ILE A 7 2.84 -17.17 -8.87
C ILE A 7 3.45 -16.13 -7.94
N ASP A 8 4.75 -16.25 -7.68
CA ASP A 8 5.45 -15.34 -6.76
C ASP A 8 6.22 -14.28 -7.55
N TYR A 9 6.01 -13.02 -7.18
CA TYR A 9 6.68 -11.83 -7.69
C TYR A 9 7.29 -11.01 -6.55
N HIS A 10 8.01 -9.96 -6.88
CA HIS A 10 8.35 -8.88 -5.96
C HIS A 10 8.36 -7.54 -6.69
N THR A 11 8.11 -6.46 -5.95
CA THR A 11 8.26 -5.09 -6.45
C THR A 11 9.11 -4.32 -5.46
N GLY A 12 10.26 -3.85 -5.92
CA GLY A 12 11.18 -3.12 -5.04
C GLY A 12 11.69 -3.94 -3.84
N GLY A 13 11.69 -5.28 -3.95
CA GLY A 13 12.07 -6.21 -2.89
C GLY A 13 10.92 -6.69 -2.00
N GLU A 14 9.76 -6.06 -2.04
CA GLU A 14 8.58 -6.51 -1.32
C GLU A 14 7.89 -7.65 -2.08
N PRO A 15 7.67 -8.84 -1.45
CA PRO A 15 7.11 -10.00 -2.12
C PRO A 15 5.63 -9.83 -2.44
N LEU A 16 5.18 -10.54 -3.47
CA LEU A 16 3.77 -10.73 -3.76
C LEU A 16 3.51 -12.15 -4.25
N ARG A 17 2.77 -12.94 -3.47
CA ARG A 17 2.22 -14.23 -3.91
C ARG A 17 0.85 -14.02 -4.51
N ILE A 18 0.72 -14.17 -5.82
CA ILE A 18 -0.54 -14.06 -6.54
C ILE A 18 -1.21 -15.44 -6.55
N ILE A 19 -2.38 -15.55 -5.94
CA ILE A 19 -3.19 -16.76 -5.91
C ILE A 19 -4.10 -16.72 -7.13
N THR A 20 -3.86 -17.64 -8.08
CA THR A 20 -4.53 -17.66 -9.37
C THR A 20 -5.70 -18.64 -9.41
N GLU A 21 -5.62 -19.74 -8.67
CA GLU A 21 -6.63 -20.81 -8.68
C GLU A 21 -6.68 -21.57 -7.34
N GLY A 22 -7.80 -22.27 -7.11
CA GLY A 22 -7.93 -23.29 -6.08
C GLY A 22 -8.53 -22.83 -4.76
N LEU A 23 -8.86 -21.55 -4.61
CA LEU A 23 -9.68 -21.07 -3.50
C LEU A 23 -11.16 -21.40 -3.72
N PRO A 24 -11.96 -21.57 -2.64
CA PRO A 24 -13.41 -21.59 -2.74
C PRO A 24 -13.96 -20.26 -3.28
N ASP A 25 -15.21 -20.28 -3.71
CA ASP A 25 -15.93 -19.06 -4.11
C ASP A 25 -15.91 -18.04 -2.97
N ILE A 26 -15.58 -16.79 -3.30
CA ILE A 26 -15.55 -15.68 -2.36
C ILE A 26 -16.79 -14.83 -2.62
N GLU A 27 -17.75 -14.90 -1.69
CA GLU A 27 -19.02 -14.23 -1.79
C GLU A 27 -18.90 -12.72 -1.54
N GLY A 28 -19.74 -11.94 -2.22
CA GLY A 28 -19.81 -10.49 -2.11
C GLY A 28 -20.02 -9.81 -3.47
N SER A 29 -20.72 -8.69 -3.48
CA SER A 29 -21.00 -7.87 -4.66
C SER A 29 -19.94 -6.78 -4.88
N THR A 30 -19.20 -6.42 -3.82
CA THR A 30 -18.10 -5.47 -3.85
C THR A 30 -16.81 -6.13 -3.39
N VAL A 31 -15.67 -5.52 -3.70
CA VAL A 31 -14.37 -6.04 -3.23
C VAL A 31 -14.26 -5.97 -1.70
N LEU A 32 -14.84 -4.95 -1.06
CA LEU A 32 -14.89 -4.87 0.41
C LEU A 32 -15.71 -6.00 1.03
N GLU A 33 -16.88 -6.32 0.46
CA GLU A 33 -17.68 -7.47 0.93
C GLU A 33 -16.93 -8.79 0.76
N LYS A 34 -16.26 -8.99 -0.38
CA LYS A 34 -15.39 -10.15 -0.62
C LYS A 34 -14.23 -10.22 0.38
N ARG A 35 -13.61 -9.07 0.72
CA ARG A 35 -12.55 -8.98 1.75
C ARG A 35 -13.08 -9.42 3.12
N ARG A 36 -14.26 -8.94 3.50
CA ARG A 36 -14.93 -9.31 4.76
C ARG A 36 -15.24 -10.81 4.79
N PHE A 37 -15.84 -11.34 3.72
CA PHE A 37 -16.13 -12.77 3.58
C PHE A 37 -14.87 -13.63 3.69
N MET A 38 -13.80 -13.24 3.01
CA MET A 38 -12.52 -13.95 3.06
C MET A 38 -11.95 -13.96 4.48
N SER A 39 -12.03 -12.84 5.19
CA SER A 39 -11.57 -12.71 6.57
C SER A 39 -12.38 -13.56 7.56
N GLU A 40 -13.70 -13.60 7.40
CA GLU A 40 -14.60 -14.27 8.34
C GLU A 40 -14.72 -15.79 8.09
N HIS A 41 -14.66 -16.21 6.83
CA HIS A 41 -14.99 -17.59 6.45
C HIS A 41 -13.84 -18.37 5.83
N LEU A 42 -12.83 -17.71 5.26
CA LEU A 42 -11.75 -18.33 4.48
C LEU A 42 -10.35 -17.97 4.97
N ASP A 43 -10.19 -17.37 6.17
CA ASP A 43 -8.89 -16.91 6.69
C ASP A 43 -7.85 -18.04 6.85
N GLN A 44 -8.29 -19.29 6.96
CA GLN A 44 -7.39 -20.44 6.97
C GLN A 44 -6.54 -20.54 5.69
N TYR A 45 -7.03 -20.06 4.55
CA TYR A 45 -6.27 -20.05 3.28
C TYR A 45 -5.17 -18.98 3.31
N ARG A 46 -5.47 -17.78 3.84
CA ARG A 46 -4.45 -16.75 4.07
C ARG A 46 -3.33 -17.31 4.94
N ARG A 47 -3.66 -17.84 6.13
CA ARG A 47 -2.67 -18.44 7.05
C ARG A 47 -1.89 -19.57 6.41
N PHE A 48 -2.56 -20.44 5.65
CA PHE A 48 -1.93 -21.53 4.92
C PHE A 48 -0.88 -21.06 3.90
N LEU A 49 -1.11 -19.92 3.26
CA LEU A 49 -0.27 -19.40 2.17
C LEU A 49 0.76 -18.37 2.62
N MET A 50 0.45 -17.59 3.67
CA MET A 50 1.31 -16.50 4.14
C MET A 50 2.21 -16.92 5.32
N TRP A 51 1.82 -17.91 6.12
CA TRP A 51 2.61 -18.38 7.24
C TRP A 51 3.57 -19.52 6.84
N GLU A 52 4.63 -19.69 7.64
CA GLU A 52 5.53 -20.83 7.47
C GLU A 52 4.79 -22.18 7.56
N PRO A 53 5.22 -23.19 6.81
CA PRO A 53 6.44 -23.25 5.99
C PRO A 53 6.27 -22.79 4.54
N ARG A 54 5.10 -22.29 4.12
CA ARG A 54 4.83 -21.88 2.73
C ARG A 54 5.06 -20.40 2.49
N GLY A 55 4.80 -19.58 3.48
CA GLY A 55 5.17 -18.18 3.51
C GLY A 55 6.38 -17.94 4.42
N HIS A 56 6.57 -16.71 4.84
CA HIS A 56 7.63 -16.25 5.74
C HIS A 56 7.16 -14.99 6.47
N ALA A 57 7.96 -14.46 7.40
CA ALA A 57 7.72 -13.14 7.98
C ALA A 57 7.70 -12.06 6.88
N ASP A 58 6.83 -11.08 7.01
CA ASP A 58 6.57 -10.02 6.03
C ASP A 58 6.12 -10.55 4.64
N MET A 59 5.46 -11.72 4.60
CA MET A 59 4.90 -12.25 3.36
C MET A 59 3.63 -11.51 2.98
N TYR A 60 3.55 -11.12 1.70
CA TYR A 60 2.41 -10.43 1.12
C TYR A 60 1.81 -11.23 -0.04
N GLY A 61 0.50 -11.12 -0.24
CA GLY A 61 -0.18 -11.86 -1.30
C GLY A 61 -1.36 -11.11 -1.90
N ALA A 62 -1.82 -11.62 -3.04
CA ALA A 62 -3.00 -11.15 -3.74
C ALA A 62 -3.87 -12.31 -4.19
N VAL A 63 -5.18 -12.19 -4.06
CA VAL A 63 -6.15 -13.10 -4.64
C VAL A 63 -6.75 -12.41 -5.85
N LEU A 64 -6.66 -13.08 -7.02
CA LEU A 64 -7.35 -12.64 -8.22
C LEU A 64 -8.86 -12.88 -8.08
N LEU A 65 -9.64 -11.89 -8.45
CA LEU A 65 -11.09 -11.93 -8.48
C LEU A 65 -11.62 -11.50 -9.84
N GLU A 66 -12.81 -11.97 -10.19
CA GLU A 66 -13.60 -11.31 -11.22
C GLU A 66 -13.86 -9.85 -10.79
N PRO A 67 -13.86 -8.90 -11.74
CA PRO A 67 -14.14 -7.51 -11.42
C PRO A 67 -15.54 -7.35 -10.82
N CYS A 68 -15.68 -6.43 -9.88
CA CYS A 68 -16.97 -6.10 -9.26
C CYS A 68 -17.72 -4.98 -10.02
N THR A 69 -17.04 -4.31 -10.95
CA THR A 69 -17.60 -3.22 -11.76
C THR A 69 -17.73 -3.64 -13.23
N PRO A 70 -18.71 -3.12 -13.98
CA PRO A 70 -18.97 -3.56 -15.37
C PRO A 70 -17.83 -3.30 -16.35
N ASP A 71 -16.97 -2.32 -16.07
CA ASP A 71 -15.85 -1.91 -16.90
C ASP A 71 -14.48 -2.29 -16.29
N GLY A 72 -14.45 -2.97 -15.14
CA GLY A 72 -13.24 -3.50 -14.54
C GLY A 72 -12.64 -4.64 -15.35
N HIS A 73 -11.34 -4.76 -15.33
CA HIS A 73 -10.63 -5.87 -15.99
C HIS A 73 -10.33 -7.00 -15.00
N VAL A 74 -10.07 -6.67 -13.74
CA VAL A 74 -9.77 -7.62 -12.66
C VAL A 74 -10.14 -7.02 -11.32
N GLY A 75 -10.55 -7.87 -10.37
CA GLY A 75 -10.63 -7.54 -8.95
C GLY A 75 -9.44 -8.12 -8.19
N VAL A 76 -9.09 -7.53 -7.05
CA VAL A 76 -7.98 -8.00 -6.21
C VAL A 76 -8.28 -7.84 -4.73
N LEU A 77 -7.96 -8.89 -3.93
CA LEU A 77 -7.80 -8.79 -2.49
C LEU A 77 -6.32 -8.88 -2.14
N PHE A 78 -5.86 -8.00 -1.26
CA PHE A 78 -4.52 -8.07 -0.70
C PHE A 78 -4.53 -8.67 0.69
N LEU A 79 -3.60 -9.59 0.93
CA LEU A 79 -3.46 -10.30 2.19
C LEU A 79 -1.98 -10.35 2.61
N HIS A 80 -1.75 -10.46 3.91
CA HIS A 80 -0.42 -10.54 4.51
C HIS A 80 -0.45 -11.50 5.72
N ASN A 81 0.64 -11.60 6.46
CA ASN A 81 0.71 -12.54 7.58
C ASN A 81 -0.44 -12.37 8.57
N GLU A 82 -0.87 -11.15 8.87
CA GLU A 82 -1.80 -10.87 9.97
C GLU A 82 -3.23 -10.55 9.51
N GLY A 83 -3.45 -10.29 8.22
CA GLY A 83 -4.78 -9.93 7.76
C GLY A 83 -4.86 -9.51 6.30
N TYR A 84 -5.67 -8.48 6.06
CA TYR A 84 -6.03 -8.00 4.73
C TYR A 84 -5.90 -6.48 4.66
N SER A 85 -5.19 -5.99 3.65
CA SER A 85 -5.11 -4.55 3.41
C SER A 85 -6.24 -4.06 2.50
N THR A 86 -6.36 -2.74 2.41
CA THR A 86 -7.39 -2.08 1.59
C THR A 86 -6.85 -1.70 0.22
N MET A 87 -5.55 -1.42 0.12
CA MET A 87 -4.84 -1.13 -1.12
C MET A 87 -3.36 -1.44 -0.95
N CYS A 88 -2.69 -1.81 -2.04
CA CYS A 88 -1.27 -2.16 -2.03
C CYS A 88 -0.60 -1.74 -3.34
N GLY A 89 0.28 -0.72 -3.28
CA GLY A 89 0.93 -0.18 -4.48
C GLY A 89 1.94 -1.13 -5.12
N HIS A 90 2.82 -1.77 -4.32
CA HIS A 90 3.75 -2.77 -4.85
C HIS A 90 2.99 -3.97 -5.44
N GLY A 91 1.86 -4.34 -4.81
CA GLY A 91 0.98 -5.40 -5.28
C GLY A 91 0.31 -5.06 -6.62
N ILE A 92 -0.12 -3.83 -6.85
CA ILE A 92 -0.65 -3.39 -8.16
C ILE A 92 0.42 -3.52 -9.24
N ILE A 93 1.65 -3.08 -8.97
CA ILE A 93 2.76 -3.17 -9.95
C ILE A 93 3.04 -4.63 -10.31
N ALA A 94 3.21 -5.50 -9.31
CA ALA A 94 3.45 -6.92 -9.52
C ALA A 94 2.26 -7.63 -10.20
N LEU A 95 1.02 -7.30 -9.81
CA LEU A 95 -0.21 -7.85 -10.40
C LEU A 95 -0.32 -7.54 -11.90
N VAL A 96 -0.08 -6.29 -12.29
CA VAL A 96 -0.13 -5.87 -13.70
C VAL A 96 0.97 -6.53 -14.50
N THR A 97 2.19 -6.57 -13.96
CA THR A 97 3.31 -7.26 -14.58
C THR A 97 3.00 -8.74 -14.83
N ALA A 98 2.59 -9.45 -13.79
CA ALA A 98 2.21 -10.86 -13.87
C ALA A 98 1.00 -11.09 -14.81
N GLY A 99 0.01 -10.19 -14.75
CA GLY A 99 -1.17 -10.24 -15.62
C GLY A 99 -0.82 -10.22 -17.10
N ILE A 100 0.13 -9.38 -17.49
CA ILE A 100 0.63 -9.28 -18.87
C ILE A 100 1.49 -10.48 -19.23
N GLU A 101 2.47 -10.83 -18.37
CA GLU A 101 3.43 -11.91 -18.66
C GLU A 101 2.79 -13.29 -18.72
N HIS A 102 1.74 -13.54 -17.93
CA HIS A 102 1.07 -14.84 -17.83
C HIS A 102 -0.35 -14.84 -18.40
N GLY A 103 -0.86 -13.70 -18.88
CA GLY A 103 -2.24 -13.62 -19.41
C GLY A 103 -3.30 -13.95 -18.35
N LEU A 104 -3.13 -13.47 -17.11
CA LEU A 104 -4.01 -13.84 -15.99
C LEU A 104 -5.39 -13.22 -16.06
N PHE A 105 -5.56 -12.13 -16.78
CA PHE A 105 -6.84 -11.44 -17.03
C PHE A 105 -6.81 -10.71 -18.37
N GLY A 106 -7.99 -10.43 -18.92
CA GLY A 106 -8.12 -9.70 -20.18
C GLY A 106 -8.11 -8.19 -19.97
N PHE A 107 -7.56 -7.46 -20.92
CA PHE A 107 -7.64 -6.00 -21.04
C PHE A 107 -7.51 -5.60 -22.52
N ASP A 108 -8.09 -4.45 -22.89
CA ASP A 108 -8.06 -3.97 -24.27
C ASP A 108 -6.81 -3.15 -24.58
N ASP A 109 -6.33 -2.38 -23.59
CA ASP A 109 -5.18 -1.47 -23.70
C ASP A 109 -4.29 -1.60 -22.47
N PRO A 110 -3.00 -1.96 -22.62
CA PRO A 110 -2.05 -1.98 -21.49
C PRO A 110 -1.78 -0.58 -20.90
N GLY A 111 -2.20 0.48 -21.58
CA GLY A 111 -2.17 1.85 -21.09
C GLY A 111 -3.33 2.20 -20.16
N GLU A 112 -4.35 1.34 -20.04
CA GLU A 112 -5.53 1.57 -19.19
C GLU A 112 -6.09 0.27 -18.61
N ILE A 113 -5.39 -0.30 -17.63
CA ILE A 113 -5.83 -1.51 -16.92
C ILE A 113 -6.60 -1.10 -15.67
N ARG A 114 -7.91 -1.41 -15.64
CA ARG A 114 -8.82 -1.04 -14.56
C ARG A 114 -8.94 -2.18 -13.55
N ILE A 115 -8.55 -1.89 -12.32
CA ILE A 115 -8.47 -2.86 -11.22
C ILE A 115 -9.41 -2.43 -10.11
N ASP A 116 -10.29 -3.33 -9.66
CA ASP A 116 -11.14 -3.11 -8.50
C ASP A 116 -10.42 -3.59 -7.24
N ALA A 117 -10.08 -2.66 -6.34
CA ALA A 117 -9.45 -2.93 -5.05
C ALA A 117 -10.39 -2.55 -3.89
N PRO A 118 -10.15 -3.02 -2.65
CA PRO A 118 -11.02 -2.68 -1.51
C PRO A 118 -11.17 -1.17 -1.28
N ALA A 119 -10.11 -0.38 -1.45
CA ALA A 119 -10.15 1.07 -1.30
C ALA A 119 -10.79 1.81 -2.50
N GLY A 120 -11.07 1.12 -3.62
CA GLY A 120 -11.68 1.70 -4.81
C GLY A 120 -10.99 1.29 -6.11
N ARG A 121 -11.35 1.99 -7.20
CA ARG A 121 -10.82 1.75 -8.54
C ARG A 121 -9.39 2.28 -8.66
N ILE A 122 -8.52 1.44 -9.20
CA ILE A 122 -7.17 1.77 -9.63
C ILE A 122 -7.10 1.68 -11.15
N THR A 123 -6.50 2.67 -11.80
CA THR A 123 -6.22 2.60 -13.23
C THR A 123 -4.70 2.53 -13.43
N ALA A 124 -4.24 1.39 -13.89
CA ALA A 124 -2.82 1.12 -14.09
C ALA A 124 -2.42 1.22 -15.57
N LYS A 125 -1.15 1.52 -15.79
CA LYS A 125 -0.51 1.57 -17.10
C LYS A 125 0.81 0.84 -17.07
N ALA A 126 0.97 -0.11 -17.97
CA ALA A 126 2.25 -0.77 -18.19
C ALA A 126 3.11 0.03 -19.17
N HIS A 127 4.41 0.09 -18.87
CA HIS A 127 5.43 0.66 -19.74
C HIS A 127 6.37 -0.45 -20.15
N PHE A 128 6.70 -0.50 -21.45
CA PHE A 128 7.48 -1.57 -22.05
C PHE A 128 8.86 -1.09 -22.45
N ASP A 129 9.82 -1.97 -22.33
CA ASP A 129 11.16 -1.76 -22.88
C ASP A 129 11.17 -1.98 -24.40
N SER A 130 12.34 -1.81 -25.03
CA SER A 130 12.51 -2.00 -26.47
C SER A 130 12.35 -3.45 -26.94
N ALA A 131 12.39 -4.42 -26.02
CA ALA A 131 12.20 -5.84 -26.29
C ALA A 131 10.73 -6.29 -26.11
N GLY A 132 9.85 -5.38 -25.62
CA GLY A 132 8.44 -5.66 -25.37
C GLY A 132 8.18 -6.30 -23.99
N ALA A 133 9.16 -6.31 -23.09
CA ALA A 133 8.97 -6.73 -21.71
C ALA A 133 8.45 -5.55 -20.85
N VAL A 134 7.69 -5.84 -19.78
CA VAL A 134 7.24 -4.80 -18.86
C VAL A 134 8.45 -4.26 -18.10
N GLU A 135 8.79 -3.00 -18.34
CA GLU A 135 9.88 -2.28 -17.67
C GLU A 135 9.42 -1.66 -16.35
N SER A 136 8.23 -1.10 -16.36
CA SER A 136 7.64 -0.47 -15.16
C SER A 136 6.11 -0.39 -15.28
N VAL A 137 5.46 -0.16 -14.14
CA VAL A 137 4.02 0.08 -14.06
C VAL A 137 3.78 1.36 -13.28
N SER A 138 2.97 2.25 -13.83
CA SER A 138 2.40 3.39 -13.13
C SER A 138 0.90 3.19 -12.92
N PHE A 139 0.32 3.83 -11.91
CA PHE A 139 -1.11 3.73 -11.67
C PHE A 139 -1.67 5.03 -11.06
N LEU A 140 -2.89 5.34 -11.44
CA LEU A 140 -3.69 6.35 -10.78
C LEU A 140 -4.30 5.71 -9.53
N ASN A 141 -3.86 6.21 -8.37
CA ASN A 141 -4.33 5.70 -7.09
C ASN A 141 -5.70 6.31 -6.73
N VAL A 142 -6.34 5.75 -5.70
CA VAL A 142 -7.47 6.40 -5.04
C VAL A 142 -7.06 7.79 -4.51
N PRO A 143 -7.99 8.74 -4.34
CA PRO A 143 -7.70 10.06 -3.78
C PRO A 143 -6.96 9.95 -2.45
N SER A 144 -5.91 10.75 -2.29
CA SER A 144 -5.06 10.77 -1.10
C SER A 144 -5.24 12.10 -0.36
N PHE A 145 -5.21 12.09 0.98
CA PHE A 145 -5.45 13.28 1.79
C PHE A 145 -4.77 13.22 3.16
N VAL A 146 -4.63 14.38 3.79
CA VAL A 146 -4.19 14.50 5.18
C VAL A 146 -5.42 14.46 6.08
N LEU A 147 -5.50 13.46 6.96
CA LEU A 147 -6.57 13.36 7.96
C LEU A 147 -6.27 14.27 9.15
N GLU A 148 -5.07 14.14 9.70
CA GLU A 148 -4.61 14.92 10.85
C GLU A 148 -3.26 15.56 10.52
N PRO A 149 -3.19 16.89 10.36
CA PRO A 149 -1.95 17.56 9.96
C PRO A 149 -0.87 17.55 11.05
N HIS A 150 -1.28 17.35 12.32
CA HIS A 150 -0.36 17.26 13.45
C HIS A 150 -0.97 16.42 14.56
N PHE A 151 -0.25 15.38 14.99
CA PHE A 151 -0.53 14.63 16.21
C PHE A 151 0.66 14.67 17.16
N SER A 152 0.39 14.45 18.45
CA SER A 152 1.40 14.30 19.48
C SER A 152 0.99 13.17 20.44
N VAL A 153 1.84 12.17 20.63
CA VAL A 153 1.62 11.01 21.50
C VAL A 153 2.87 10.68 22.31
N GLU A 154 2.68 10.05 23.48
CA GLU A 154 3.80 9.57 24.30
C GLU A 154 4.13 8.12 23.98
N VAL A 155 5.39 7.83 23.66
CA VAL A 155 5.90 6.48 23.36
C VAL A 155 7.22 6.28 24.12
N ASP A 156 7.27 5.34 25.04
CA ASP A 156 8.46 5.01 25.86
C ASP A 156 9.04 6.24 26.60
N GLY A 157 8.16 7.16 27.04
CA GLY A 157 8.58 8.39 27.75
C GLY A 157 9.15 9.49 26.85
N GLN A 158 8.98 9.37 25.54
CA GLN A 158 9.33 10.36 24.53
C GLN A 158 8.06 10.87 23.86
N THR A 159 7.92 12.18 23.73
CA THR A 159 6.87 12.80 22.91
C THR A 159 7.18 12.58 21.43
N VAL A 160 6.26 11.96 20.69
CA VAL A 160 6.35 11.69 19.26
C VAL A 160 5.34 12.56 18.53
N GLU A 161 5.82 13.36 17.61
CA GLU A 161 5.02 14.23 16.76
C GLU A 161 5.00 13.73 15.32
N GLY A 162 3.88 13.94 14.60
CA GLY A 162 3.73 13.53 13.23
C GLY A 162 2.44 14.01 12.60
N CYS A 163 2.07 13.42 11.50
CA CYS A 163 0.78 13.63 10.83
C CYS A 163 0.16 12.32 10.38
N ILE A 164 -1.15 12.29 10.16
CA ILE A 164 -1.87 11.12 9.66
C ILE A 164 -2.40 11.44 8.27
N ALA A 165 -2.11 10.58 7.30
CA ALA A 165 -2.60 10.74 5.94
C ALA A 165 -3.04 9.39 5.35
N PHE A 166 -3.95 9.49 4.37
CA PHE A 166 -4.50 8.39 3.59
C PHE A 166 -3.93 8.40 2.17
N GLY A 167 -3.55 7.22 1.69
CA GLY A 167 -3.15 7.00 0.30
C GLY A 167 -3.62 5.63 -0.22
N GLY A 168 -4.83 5.20 0.22
CA GLY A 168 -5.39 3.86 0.04
C GLY A 168 -5.36 3.03 1.33
N ALA A 169 -4.58 3.47 2.32
CA ALA A 169 -4.59 3.08 3.73
C ALA A 169 -4.11 4.27 4.56
N PHE A 170 -4.47 4.31 5.85
CA PHE A 170 -4.01 5.34 6.77
C PHE A 170 -2.67 4.99 7.40
N TYR A 171 -1.78 5.99 7.46
CA TYR A 171 -0.48 5.89 8.11
C TYR A 171 -0.20 7.09 9.00
N ALA A 172 0.49 6.85 10.10
CA ALA A 172 1.17 7.88 10.89
C ALA A 172 2.56 8.13 10.28
N TYR A 173 2.87 9.36 9.92
CA TYR A 173 4.16 9.78 9.35
C TYR A 173 4.96 10.51 10.41
N VAL A 174 6.16 10.03 10.69
CA VAL A 174 7.07 10.57 11.71
C VAL A 174 8.47 10.79 11.16
N ASN A 175 9.20 11.77 11.73
CA ASN A 175 10.59 12.00 11.34
C ASN A 175 11.51 10.94 11.96
N ALA A 176 12.22 10.20 11.12
CA ALA A 176 13.17 9.16 11.53
C ALA A 176 14.34 9.72 12.35
N GLU A 177 14.78 10.95 12.07
CA GLU A 177 15.88 11.61 12.77
C GLU A 177 15.58 11.82 14.26
N SER A 178 14.31 12.00 14.63
CA SER A 178 13.87 12.11 16.03
C SER A 178 14.20 10.87 16.86
N PHE A 179 14.47 9.75 16.20
CA PHE A 179 14.81 8.45 16.82
C PHE A 179 16.27 8.05 16.52
N GLY A 180 17.01 8.87 15.78
CA GLY A 180 18.37 8.56 15.33
C GLY A 180 18.44 7.47 14.27
N PHE A 181 17.35 7.20 13.53
CA PHE A 181 17.30 6.18 12.48
C PHE A 181 17.82 6.70 11.15
N GLU A 182 18.77 5.97 10.55
CA GLU A 182 19.27 6.16 9.18
C GLU A 182 18.39 5.43 8.15
N LEU A 183 17.45 4.60 8.60
CA LEU A 183 16.57 3.73 7.82
C LEU A 183 17.37 2.79 6.92
N THR A 184 18.29 2.07 7.51
CA THR A 184 19.10 1.01 6.88
C THR A 184 18.57 -0.38 7.26
N PRO A 185 18.85 -1.44 6.47
CA PRO A 185 18.44 -2.79 6.80
C PRO A 185 18.90 -3.28 8.18
N ASP A 186 20.05 -2.83 8.66
CA ASP A 186 20.61 -3.22 9.97
C ASP A 186 19.78 -2.68 11.15
N GLU A 187 18.97 -1.64 10.92
CA GLU A 187 18.09 -1.04 11.92
C GLU A 187 16.68 -1.65 11.94
N SER A 188 16.39 -2.63 11.08
CA SER A 188 15.04 -3.19 10.87
C SER A 188 14.34 -3.54 12.18
N ALA A 189 15.00 -4.21 13.11
CA ALA A 189 14.41 -4.62 14.38
C ALA A 189 13.99 -3.42 15.25
N ALA A 190 14.82 -2.37 15.32
CA ALA A 190 14.54 -1.16 16.08
C ALA A 190 13.42 -0.33 15.42
N VAL A 191 13.43 -0.22 14.10
CA VAL A 191 12.40 0.44 13.29
C VAL A 191 11.05 -0.25 13.49
N ILE A 192 11.00 -1.58 13.40
CA ILE A 192 9.79 -2.38 13.61
C ILE A 192 9.21 -2.15 15.01
N GLN A 193 10.05 -2.29 16.05
CA GLN A 193 9.63 -2.11 17.43
C GLN A 193 9.06 -0.70 17.67
N LYS A 194 9.75 0.33 17.22
CA LYS A 194 9.33 1.72 17.41
C LYS A 194 8.09 2.05 16.58
N GLY A 195 8.01 1.58 15.34
CA GLY A 195 6.86 1.79 14.45
C GLY A 195 5.57 1.18 15.00
N GLN A 196 5.64 -0.04 15.56
CA GLN A 196 4.51 -0.69 16.19
C GLN A 196 4.06 0.08 17.45
N ALA A 197 4.98 0.50 18.31
CA ALA A 197 4.67 1.27 19.51
C ALA A 197 4.01 2.63 19.18
N ILE A 198 4.47 3.31 18.13
CA ILE A 198 3.85 4.56 17.66
C ILE A 198 2.44 4.29 17.13
N LYS A 199 2.25 3.26 16.30
CA LYS A 199 0.94 2.88 15.80
C LYS A 199 -0.07 2.63 16.92
N GLU A 200 0.34 1.88 17.96
CA GLU A 200 -0.51 1.58 19.12
C GLU A 200 -0.86 2.85 19.90
N ALA A 201 0.10 3.74 20.13
CA ALA A 201 -0.12 5.00 20.83
C ALA A 201 -1.06 5.94 20.05
N VAL A 202 -0.89 6.03 18.73
CA VAL A 202 -1.76 6.83 17.85
C VAL A 202 -3.18 6.26 17.86
N ASN A 203 -3.37 4.95 17.71
CA ASN A 203 -4.68 4.31 17.75
C ASN A 203 -5.39 4.49 19.11
N ALA A 204 -4.65 4.60 20.21
CA ALA A 204 -5.24 4.83 21.53
C ALA A 204 -5.75 6.27 21.72
N CYS A 205 -5.26 7.24 20.94
CA CYS A 205 -5.53 8.67 21.11
C CYS A 205 -6.32 9.32 19.97
N HIS A 206 -6.34 8.69 18.79
CA HIS A 206 -6.95 9.27 17.57
C HIS A 206 -8.00 8.33 16.98
N ASP A 207 -9.14 8.92 16.60
CA ASP A 207 -10.21 8.23 15.88
C ASP A 207 -9.92 8.32 14.37
N ILE A 208 -9.63 7.18 13.75
CA ILE A 208 -9.27 7.10 12.34
C ILE A 208 -10.52 6.81 11.52
N GLN A 209 -11.04 7.81 10.83
CA GLN A 209 -12.24 7.67 10.01
C GLN A 209 -12.02 8.24 8.60
N HIS A 210 -12.39 7.44 7.60
CA HIS A 210 -12.40 7.90 6.22
C HIS A 210 -13.66 8.75 5.99
N PRO A 211 -13.55 10.01 5.49
CA PRO A 211 -14.67 10.94 5.45
C PRO A 211 -15.83 10.51 4.56
N GLU A 212 -15.58 9.66 3.58
CA GLU A 212 -16.57 9.16 2.60
C GLU A 212 -16.46 7.64 2.37
N GLY A 213 -15.63 6.95 3.17
CA GLY A 213 -15.38 5.52 3.01
C GLY A 213 -16.27 4.63 3.84
N ASP A 214 -16.24 3.34 3.53
CA ASP A 214 -16.82 2.28 4.35
C ASP A 214 -16.05 2.17 5.69
N GLU A 215 -16.73 1.71 6.74
CA GLU A 215 -16.12 1.48 8.07
C GLU A 215 -14.90 0.53 8.01
N ASP A 216 -14.84 -0.35 7.02
CA ASP A 216 -13.71 -1.24 6.78
C ASP A 216 -12.40 -0.50 6.39
N LEU A 217 -12.48 0.79 6.06
CA LEU A 217 -11.31 1.66 5.83
C LEU A 217 -10.84 2.40 7.09
N ASN A 218 -11.61 2.37 8.17
CA ASN A 218 -11.43 3.18 9.38
C ASN A 218 -10.43 2.56 10.35
N PHE A 219 -9.17 2.44 9.95
CA PHE A 219 -8.10 1.99 10.83
C PHE A 219 -6.73 2.51 10.41
N LEU A 220 -5.85 2.73 11.37
CA LEU A 220 -4.45 3.05 11.12
C LEU A 220 -3.69 1.78 10.73
N TYR A 221 -3.23 1.72 9.50
CA TYR A 221 -2.56 0.53 8.97
C TYR A 221 -1.12 0.40 9.47
N GLY A 222 -0.41 1.52 9.59
CA GLY A 222 0.98 1.47 10.02
C GLY A 222 1.60 2.82 10.33
N THR A 223 2.89 2.79 10.62
CA THR A 223 3.75 3.96 10.83
C THR A 223 4.80 4.04 9.74
N ILE A 224 4.98 5.21 9.16
CA ILE A 224 6.03 5.48 8.17
C ILE A 224 7.04 6.46 8.75
N PHE A 225 8.27 5.99 8.90
CA PHE A 225 9.42 6.83 9.20
C PHE A 225 9.91 7.50 7.93
N VAL A 226 10.16 8.80 8.01
CA VAL A 226 10.55 9.64 6.87
C VAL A 226 11.84 10.36 7.18
N ARG A 227 12.77 10.40 6.25
CA ARG A 227 13.97 11.24 6.29
C ARG A 227 14.45 11.64 4.90
N GLU A 228 15.42 12.55 4.85
CA GLU A 228 16.17 12.80 3.62
C GLU A 228 17.00 11.56 3.24
N SER A 229 17.12 11.28 1.94
CA SER A 229 17.99 10.22 1.44
C SER A 229 19.41 10.75 1.21
N GLU A 230 20.39 9.86 1.23
CA GLU A 230 21.77 10.16 0.83
C GLU A 230 21.88 10.50 -0.67
N ARG A 231 20.87 10.12 -1.46
CA ARG A 231 20.79 10.45 -2.89
C ARG A 231 20.21 11.86 -3.05
N PRO A 232 20.89 12.77 -3.73
CA PRO A 232 20.40 14.13 -3.92
C PRO A 232 19.00 14.18 -4.54
N GLY A 233 18.08 14.93 -3.93
CA GLY A 233 16.69 15.07 -4.38
C GLY A 233 15.78 13.90 -4.06
N HIS A 234 16.27 12.89 -3.34
CA HIS A 234 15.46 11.79 -2.84
C HIS A 234 15.18 11.97 -1.35
N SER A 235 14.08 11.36 -0.90
CA SER A 235 13.81 11.11 0.50
C SER A 235 13.65 9.60 0.72
N ARG A 236 13.59 9.15 1.98
CA ARG A 236 13.49 7.74 2.32
C ARG A 236 12.28 7.45 3.19
N ASN A 237 11.65 6.31 2.97
CA ASN A 237 10.61 5.74 3.81
C ASN A 237 11.07 4.41 4.41
N ALA A 238 10.63 4.14 5.65
CA ALA A 238 10.53 2.78 6.18
C ALA A 238 9.13 2.65 6.80
N CYS A 239 8.35 1.70 6.31
CA CYS A 239 6.97 1.48 6.72
C CYS A 239 6.87 0.22 7.58
N VAL A 240 6.38 0.40 8.81
CA VAL A 240 5.97 -0.70 9.68
C VAL A 240 4.46 -0.77 9.66
N PHE A 241 3.91 -1.89 9.20
CA PHE A 241 2.48 -2.05 8.98
C PHE A 241 1.92 -3.29 9.69
N ALA A 242 0.63 -3.44 9.67
CA ALA A 242 -0.11 -4.56 10.27
C ALA A 242 0.32 -4.85 11.72
N GLN A 243 0.89 -6.02 12.02
CA GLN A 243 1.37 -6.42 13.33
C GLN A 243 2.91 -6.58 13.30
N SER A 244 3.61 -5.45 13.11
CA SER A 244 5.08 -5.41 13.09
C SER A 244 5.73 -5.95 11.82
N GLU A 245 5.04 -5.87 10.67
CA GLU A 245 5.61 -6.19 9.36
C GLU A 245 6.36 -4.98 8.79
N LEU A 246 7.49 -5.21 8.12
CA LEU A 246 8.33 -4.16 7.52
C LEU A 246 8.29 -4.26 6.00
N ASP A 247 7.80 -3.21 5.34
CA ASP A 247 7.79 -3.11 3.88
C ASP A 247 9.21 -2.86 3.34
N ARG A 248 9.67 -3.72 2.43
CA ARG A 248 10.97 -3.56 1.74
C ARG A 248 10.89 -2.56 0.59
N SER A 249 9.69 -2.29 0.08
CA SER A 249 9.45 -1.25 -0.92
C SER A 249 9.32 0.14 -0.26
N PRO A 250 9.28 1.23 -1.03
CA PRO A 250 8.96 2.57 -0.48
C PRO A 250 7.53 2.72 0.03
N THR A 251 6.68 1.68 -0.08
CA THR A 251 5.26 1.64 0.28
C THR A 251 4.38 2.50 -0.65
N GLY A 252 3.73 1.89 -1.64
CA GLY A 252 2.95 2.61 -2.66
C GLY A 252 1.85 3.52 -2.10
N THR A 253 1.05 3.01 -1.16
CA THR A 253 0.04 3.79 -0.43
C THR A 253 0.68 4.86 0.47
N GLY A 254 1.83 4.56 1.04
CA GLY A 254 2.61 5.49 1.86
C GLY A 254 3.18 6.65 1.06
N VAL A 255 3.75 6.41 -0.14
CA VAL A 255 4.27 7.50 -0.97
C VAL A 255 3.14 8.40 -1.49
N SER A 256 1.93 7.83 -1.72
CA SER A 256 0.74 8.59 -2.07
C SER A 256 0.31 9.54 -0.92
N GLY A 257 0.25 9.03 0.31
CA GLY A 257 -0.02 9.88 1.49
C GLY A 257 1.05 10.95 1.70
N ARG A 258 2.35 10.65 1.46
CA ARG A 258 3.41 11.66 1.50
C ARG A 258 3.21 12.79 0.49
N ALA A 259 2.85 12.45 -0.74
CA ALA A 259 2.59 13.49 -1.73
C ALA A 259 1.37 14.34 -1.34
N ALA A 260 0.34 13.77 -0.70
CA ALA A 260 -0.76 14.55 -0.13
C ALA A 260 -0.27 15.50 0.97
N ILE A 261 0.63 15.06 1.86
CA ILE A 261 1.23 15.88 2.92
C ILE A 261 2.03 17.05 2.32
N HIS A 262 2.93 16.78 1.38
CA HIS A 262 3.74 17.81 0.72
C HIS A 262 2.88 18.81 -0.06
N HIS A 263 1.84 18.31 -0.76
CA HIS A 263 0.89 19.18 -1.46
C HIS A 263 0.10 20.08 -0.49
N ALA A 264 -0.42 19.52 0.60
CA ALA A 264 -1.17 20.28 1.61
C ALA A 264 -0.33 21.38 2.28
N ARG A 265 0.99 21.16 2.39
CA ARG A 265 1.96 22.15 2.90
C ARG A 265 2.41 23.17 1.85
N GLY A 266 1.99 23.01 0.59
CA GLY A 266 2.42 23.86 -0.53
C GLY A 266 3.87 23.64 -0.97
N GLU A 267 4.46 22.51 -0.59
CA GLU A 267 5.85 22.14 -0.90
C GLU A 267 5.98 21.56 -2.32
N ILE A 268 4.90 20.98 -2.85
CA ILE A 268 4.80 20.51 -4.25
C ILE A 268 3.52 20.99 -4.92
N GLY A 269 3.59 21.27 -6.21
CA GLY A 269 2.44 21.55 -7.07
C GLY A 269 2.02 20.32 -7.88
N THR A 270 0.91 20.47 -8.61
CA THR A 270 0.43 19.47 -9.59
C THR A 270 1.50 19.20 -10.65
N GLY A 271 1.74 17.92 -10.96
CA GLY A 271 2.75 17.47 -11.92
C GLY A 271 4.17 17.35 -11.35
N GLN A 272 4.43 17.87 -10.17
CA GLN A 272 5.75 17.78 -9.53
C GLN A 272 5.95 16.40 -8.93
N GLU A 273 7.12 15.81 -9.18
CA GLU A 273 7.49 14.45 -8.77
C GLU A 273 8.29 14.47 -7.46
N LEU A 274 7.99 13.51 -6.60
CA LEU A 274 8.80 13.11 -5.47
C LEU A 274 9.44 11.75 -5.76
N VAL A 275 10.70 11.59 -5.38
CA VAL A 275 11.45 10.33 -5.50
C VAL A 275 11.75 9.82 -4.09
N ILE A 276 11.28 8.61 -3.80
CA ILE A 276 11.31 8.05 -2.45
C ILE A 276 11.99 6.69 -2.47
N ASP A 277 13.05 6.57 -1.68
CA ASP A 277 13.81 5.34 -1.49
C ASP A 277 13.22 4.51 -0.34
N SER A 278 13.34 3.19 -0.41
CA SER A 278 13.00 2.28 0.68
C SER A 278 14.18 2.03 1.61
N ILE A 279 13.93 1.29 2.68
CA ILE A 279 14.95 0.84 3.63
C ILE A 279 16.05 -0.02 2.97
N ILE A 280 15.74 -0.73 1.87
CA ILE A 280 16.71 -1.52 1.08
C ILE A 280 17.24 -0.78 -0.14
N GLY A 281 16.86 0.49 -0.35
CA GLY A 281 17.33 1.35 -1.44
C GLY A 281 16.60 1.18 -2.78
N SER A 282 15.47 0.44 -2.85
CA SER A 282 14.57 0.48 -4.01
C SER A 282 13.84 1.83 -4.05
N THR A 283 13.35 2.23 -5.23
CA THR A 283 12.84 3.60 -5.43
C THR A 283 11.46 3.58 -6.06
N PHE A 284 10.53 4.38 -5.51
CA PHE A 284 9.28 4.75 -6.15
C PHE A 284 9.26 6.23 -6.50
N ARG A 285 8.53 6.55 -7.56
CA ARG A 285 8.23 7.91 -7.97
C ARG A 285 6.75 8.18 -7.79
N VAL A 286 6.40 9.33 -7.26
CA VAL A 286 5.03 9.73 -7.04
C VAL A 286 4.85 11.20 -7.40
N ARG A 287 3.71 11.54 -8.00
CA ARG A 287 3.35 12.93 -8.29
C ARG A 287 1.86 13.15 -8.09
N CYS A 288 1.50 14.35 -7.67
CA CYS A 288 0.13 14.83 -7.71
C CYS A 288 -0.25 15.12 -9.17
N VAL A 289 -1.23 14.43 -9.73
CA VAL A 289 -1.67 14.65 -11.12
C VAL A 289 -2.83 15.62 -11.21
N GLU A 290 -3.73 15.57 -10.25
CA GLU A 290 -4.89 16.46 -10.13
C GLU A 290 -5.29 16.61 -8.68
N THR A 291 -6.08 17.63 -8.40
CA THR A 291 -6.72 17.83 -7.12
C THR A 291 -8.21 17.67 -7.28
N VAL A 292 -8.83 16.79 -6.50
CA VAL A 292 -10.28 16.62 -6.43
C VAL A 292 -10.80 17.32 -5.18
N SER A 293 -11.93 18.02 -5.29
CA SER A 293 -12.55 18.70 -4.16
C SER A 293 -13.76 17.89 -3.71
N TYR A 294 -13.66 17.30 -2.53
CA TYR A 294 -14.83 16.87 -1.76
C TYR A 294 -15.28 18.02 -0.86
N THR A 295 -16.51 18.05 -0.44
CA THR A 295 -17.21 19.22 0.15
C THR A 295 -16.43 20.00 1.22
N HIS A 296 -15.31 19.50 1.74
CA HIS A 296 -14.44 20.17 2.71
C HIS A 296 -12.92 19.85 2.58
N LEU A 297 -12.50 19.05 1.58
CA LEU A 297 -11.10 18.64 1.42
C LEU A 297 -10.69 18.73 -0.07
N THR A 298 -9.54 19.34 -0.35
CA THR A 298 -8.90 19.26 -1.66
C THR A 298 -7.93 18.08 -1.63
N LEU A 299 -8.18 17.06 -2.44
CA LEU A 299 -7.43 15.82 -2.44
C LEU A 299 -6.55 15.71 -3.69
N PRO A 300 -5.24 15.46 -3.57
CA PRO A 300 -4.41 15.09 -4.70
C PRO A 300 -4.69 13.64 -5.13
N THR A 301 -4.82 13.42 -6.43
CA THR A 301 -4.85 12.09 -7.04
C THR A 301 -3.47 11.76 -7.58
N MET A 302 -2.97 10.55 -7.33
CA MET A 302 -1.56 10.17 -7.47
C MET A 302 -1.30 9.19 -8.61
N ILE A 303 -0.16 9.30 -9.24
CA ILE A 303 0.39 8.29 -10.15
C ILE A 303 1.70 7.79 -9.59
#